data_372e7235a814717bc65b0bd7edea8974
#
_entry.id   372e7235a814717bc65b0bd7edea8974
#
_cell.length_a   1.000
_cell.length_b   1.000
_cell.length_c   1.000
_cell.angle_alpha   90.00
_cell.angle_beta   90.00
_cell.angle_gamma   90.00
#
_symmetry.space_group_name_H-M   'P 1'
#
loop_
_entity.id
_entity.type
_entity.pdbx_description
1 polymer ?
#
loop_
_entity_poly.entity_id
_entity_poly.type
_entity_poly.pdbx_seq_one_letter_code
_entity_poly.pdbx_strand_id
1 'polypeptide(L)'
;YTFEDNLSWYLGSHTMTFGTHNEIYRMSNLFIQAVNGSWYFNSLDNFLNDAPYKYTYKYTNPELTGGDLRYAPIMKSGQFGFYAQDKWNINTNLELTYGIRFDIPLLFNDPTTNEAFNTFAADNDITSRVGEMPGAKVLVSPRVGFRWYTDDSHKTLIRGGVGIFTGRVPFVWLSNAYNNTGMESMGTTIEPKQGNNHTNT
;
A
#
# COMPACT_ATOMS: atom_id res chain seq x y z
N TYR A 1 5.61 -9.40 13.12
CA TYR A 1 6.60 -10.49 13.27
C TYR A 1 7.33 -10.62 11.95
N THR A 2 8.66 -10.75 12.01
CA THR A 2 9.50 -11.02 10.85
C THR A 2 10.28 -12.30 11.08
N PHE A 3 10.30 -13.16 10.09
CA PHE A 3 11.13 -14.36 10.05
C PHE A 3 11.95 -14.33 8.78
N GLU A 4 13.26 -14.47 8.93
CA GLU A 4 14.23 -14.52 7.81
C GLU A 4 15.22 -15.67 8.04
N ASP A 5 15.50 -16.41 6.96
CA ASP A 5 16.51 -17.45 6.96
C ASP A 5 17.24 -17.48 5.61
N ASN A 6 18.53 -17.76 5.66
CA ASN A 6 19.43 -17.79 4.52
C ASN A 6 20.37 -18.98 4.57
N LEU A 7 20.41 -19.72 3.50
CA LEU A 7 21.40 -20.80 3.27
C LEU A 7 22.37 -20.38 2.17
N SER A 8 23.65 -20.35 2.49
CA SER A 8 24.71 -20.15 1.49
C SER A 8 25.43 -21.45 1.19
N TRP A 9 25.52 -21.81 -0.08
CA TRP A 9 26.18 -22.99 -0.57
C TRP A 9 27.35 -22.61 -1.50
N TYR A 10 28.55 -23.06 -1.17
CA TYR A 10 29.77 -22.75 -1.89
C TYR A 10 30.15 -23.95 -2.76
N LEU A 11 30.22 -23.76 -4.08
CA LEU A 11 30.57 -24.81 -5.04
C LEU A 11 31.55 -24.28 -6.09
N GLY A 12 32.82 -24.46 -5.86
CA GLY A 12 33.89 -23.99 -6.76
C GLY A 12 33.84 -22.46 -6.94
N SER A 13 33.54 -21.99 -8.15
CA SER A 13 33.43 -20.58 -8.48
C SER A 13 32.02 -19.98 -8.21
N HIS A 14 31.10 -20.79 -7.70
CA HIS A 14 29.73 -20.41 -7.41
C HIS A 14 29.48 -20.19 -5.92
N THR A 15 28.73 -19.16 -5.59
CA THR A 15 28.17 -18.95 -4.27
C THR A 15 26.66 -18.81 -4.42
N MET A 16 25.97 -19.91 -4.16
CA MET A 16 24.50 -19.95 -4.22
C MET A 16 23.91 -19.51 -2.88
N THR A 17 22.90 -18.66 -2.92
CA THR A 17 22.13 -18.25 -1.74
C THR A 17 20.67 -18.55 -1.96
N PHE A 18 20.08 -19.27 -1.03
CA PHE A 18 18.65 -19.55 -0.97
C PHE A 18 18.12 -18.93 0.31
N GLY A 19 17.00 -18.27 0.24
CA GLY A 19 16.47 -17.66 1.43
C GLY A 19 14.95 -17.43 1.41
N THR A 20 14.46 -17.11 2.59
CA THR A 20 13.08 -16.71 2.79
C THR A 20 13.04 -15.48 3.69
N HIS A 21 12.11 -14.58 3.40
CA HIS A 21 11.83 -13.40 4.22
C HIS A 21 10.33 -13.26 4.35
N ASN A 22 9.81 -13.48 5.55
CA ASN A 22 8.39 -13.54 5.82
C ASN A 22 8.03 -12.52 6.87
N GLU A 23 6.98 -11.78 6.63
CA GLU A 23 6.50 -10.74 7.52
C GLU A 23 5.01 -10.90 7.77
N ILE A 24 4.59 -10.77 9.01
CA ILE A 24 3.19 -10.77 9.43
C ILE A 24 2.93 -9.48 10.19
N TYR A 25 1.91 -8.76 9.75
CA TYR A 25 1.55 -7.45 10.28
C TYR A 25 0.15 -7.47 10.89
N ARG A 26 0.02 -6.73 11.96
CA ARG A 26 -1.26 -6.28 12.48
C ARG A 26 -1.18 -4.79 12.67
N MET A 27 -1.97 -4.06 11.93
CA MET A 27 -1.99 -2.61 11.96
C MET A 27 -3.37 -2.10 12.33
N SER A 28 -3.37 -1.03 13.10
CA SER A 28 -4.55 -0.25 13.42
C SER A 28 -4.25 1.19 13.04
N ASN A 29 -5.08 1.79 12.23
CA ASN A 29 -4.92 3.17 11.77
C ASN A 29 -6.15 3.99 12.16
N LEU A 30 -5.99 4.84 13.16
CA LEU A 30 -7.02 5.80 13.55
C LEU A 30 -6.93 7.02 12.63
N PHE A 31 -7.80 7.06 11.64
CA PHE A 31 -7.91 8.22 10.76
C PHE A 31 -9.37 8.53 10.47
N ILE A 32 -9.92 9.53 11.16
CA ILE A 32 -11.25 10.06 10.92
C ILE A 32 -11.08 11.50 10.45
N GLN A 33 -11.20 11.70 9.14
CA GLN A 33 -11.06 13.02 8.55
C GLN A 33 -12.10 13.97 9.13
N ALA A 34 -11.67 15.19 9.48
CA ALA A 34 -12.56 16.23 10.05
C ALA A 34 -13.30 15.78 11.33
N VAL A 35 -12.71 14.93 12.17
CA VAL A 35 -13.31 14.48 13.44
C VAL A 35 -13.57 15.63 14.44
N ASN A 36 -12.81 16.70 14.36
CA ASN A 36 -12.99 17.90 15.16
C ASN A 36 -13.79 19.00 14.43
N GLY A 37 -14.35 18.65 13.27
CA GLY A 37 -14.93 19.62 12.36
C GLY A 37 -13.88 20.37 11.52
N SER A 38 -14.25 20.71 10.30
CA SER A 38 -13.45 21.55 9.42
C SER A 38 -14.30 22.65 8.82
N TRP A 39 -13.88 23.88 9.02
CA TRP A 39 -14.54 25.07 8.50
C TRP A 39 -13.74 25.61 7.33
N TYR A 40 -14.39 25.97 6.26
CA TYR A 40 -13.76 26.48 5.04
C TYR A 40 -14.27 27.87 4.73
N PHE A 41 -13.36 28.75 4.37
CA PHE A 41 -13.63 30.17 4.08
C PHE A 41 -13.09 30.53 2.70
N ASN A 42 -13.85 31.30 1.93
CA ASN A 42 -13.45 31.71 0.58
C ASN A 42 -12.50 32.91 0.57
N SER A 43 -12.41 33.64 1.70
CA SER A 43 -11.54 34.82 1.84
C SER A 43 -11.15 35.04 3.29
N LEU A 44 -10.14 35.87 3.50
CA LEU A 44 -9.74 36.31 4.82
C LEU A 44 -10.86 37.13 5.51
N ASP A 45 -11.57 37.94 4.75
CA ASP A 45 -12.69 38.71 5.27
C ASP A 45 -13.81 37.80 5.78
N ASN A 46 -14.12 36.73 5.04
CA ASN A 46 -15.08 35.74 5.50
C ASN A 46 -14.62 35.02 6.77
N PHE A 47 -13.33 34.75 6.90
CA PHE A 47 -12.77 34.18 8.12
C PHE A 47 -12.88 35.14 9.30
N LEU A 48 -12.55 36.43 9.10
CA LEU A 48 -12.60 37.45 10.15
C LEU A 48 -14.05 37.76 10.60
N ASN A 49 -15.04 37.49 9.74
CA ASN A 49 -16.46 37.71 10.01
C ASN A 49 -17.21 36.41 10.37
N ASP A 50 -16.49 35.32 10.68
CA ASP A 50 -17.09 34.01 11.02
C ASP A 50 -18.13 33.51 9.98
N ALA A 51 -17.87 33.77 8.69
CA ALA A 51 -18.73 33.44 7.58
C ALA A 51 -18.18 32.27 6.72
N PRO A 52 -18.18 31.05 7.22
CA PRO A 52 -17.72 29.89 6.47
C PRO A 52 -18.68 29.55 5.32
N TYR A 53 -18.13 29.12 4.18
CA TYR A 53 -18.97 28.64 3.08
C TYR A 53 -19.22 27.12 3.16
N LYS A 54 -18.38 26.39 3.93
CA LYS A 54 -18.51 24.94 4.07
C LYS A 54 -18.09 24.50 5.47
N TYR A 55 -18.82 23.55 5.99
CA TYR A 55 -18.49 22.81 7.21
C TYR A 55 -18.53 21.31 6.93
N THR A 56 -17.51 20.60 7.36
CA THR A 56 -17.46 19.14 7.30
C THR A 56 -17.18 18.58 8.69
N TYR A 57 -17.94 17.58 9.08
CA TYR A 57 -17.77 16.86 10.33
C TYR A 57 -17.93 15.36 10.08
N LYS A 58 -17.01 14.55 10.60
CA LYS A 58 -17.11 13.08 10.57
C LYS A 58 -16.97 12.52 11.97
N TYR A 59 -17.67 11.43 12.22
CA TYR A 59 -17.68 10.70 13.48
C TYR A 59 -17.87 9.21 13.21
N THR A 60 -17.59 8.38 14.23
CA THR A 60 -17.76 6.93 14.12
C THR A 60 -19.24 6.55 14.21
N ASN A 61 -19.64 5.52 13.45
CA ASN A 61 -20.96 4.93 13.57
C ASN A 61 -21.04 4.09 14.87
N PRO A 62 -21.78 4.52 15.89
CA PRO A 62 -21.78 3.85 17.19
C PRO A 62 -22.34 2.43 17.15
N GLU A 63 -23.23 2.12 16.21
CA GLU A 63 -23.82 0.78 16.06
C GLU A 63 -22.79 -0.25 15.62
N LEU A 64 -21.86 0.14 14.72
CA LEU A 64 -20.84 -0.74 14.20
C LEU A 64 -19.52 -0.71 15.00
N THR A 65 -19.27 0.38 15.71
CA THR A 65 -18.03 0.57 16.46
C THR A 65 -18.18 0.30 17.96
N GLY A 66 -19.39 -0.14 18.40
CA GLY A 66 -19.69 -0.35 19.82
C GLY A 66 -19.63 0.93 20.65
N GLY A 67 -19.84 2.08 20.03
CA GLY A 67 -19.76 3.40 20.68
C GLY A 67 -18.35 3.95 20.82
N ASP A 68 -17.34 3.29 20.27
CA ASP A 68 -15.96 3.79 20.29
C ASP A 68 -15.79 4.98 19.33
N LEU A 69 -15.62 6.16 19.90
CA LEU A 69 -15.40 7.41 19.16
C LEU A 69 -14.02 7.48 18.48
N ARG A 70 -13.12 6.60 18.87
CA ARG A 70 -11.76 6.50 18.34
C ARG A 70 -11.52 5.16 17.65
N TYR A 71 -12.58 4.62 17.07
CA TYR A 71 -12.50 3.34 16.34
C TYR A 71 -11.43 3.41 15.24
N ALA A 72 -10.56 2.42 15.28
CA ALA A 72 -9.48 2.24 14.33
C ALA A 72 -9.57 0.84 13.74
N PRO A 73 -9.95 0.68 12.48
CA PRO A 73 -10.02 -0.63 11.84
C PRO A 73 -8.68 -1.36 11.95
N ILE A 74 -8.75 -2.67 12.13
CA ILE A 74 -7.57 -3.52 12.19
C ILE A 74 -7.39 -4.20 10.85
N MET A 75 -6.24 -3.96 10.23
CA MET A 75 -5.78 -4.68 9.06
C MET A 75 -4.75 -5.73 9.49
N LYS A 76 -4.95 -6.97 9.04
CA LYS A 76 -4.01 -8.08 9.21
C LYS A 76 -3.49 -8.48 7.85
N SER A 77 -2.18 -8.50 7.68
CA SER A 77 -1.56 -8.83 6.40
C SER A 77 -0.24 -9.58 6.61
N GLY A 78 0.22 -10.23 5.56
CA GLY A 78 1.52 -10.85 5.52
C GLY A 78 2.17 -10.70 4.16
N GLN A 79 3.47 -10.86 4.12
CA GLN A 79 4.24 -10.97 2.90
C GLN A 79 5.21 -12.11 3.05
N PHE A 80 5.13 -13.09 2.15
CA PHE A 80 6.01 -14.24 2.13
C PHE A 80 6.93 -14.12 0.93
N GLY A 81 8.24 -14.14 1.17
CA GLY A 81 9.26 -14.00 0.16
C GLY A 81 10.20 -15.19 0.12
N PHE A 82 10.44 -15.74 -1.06
CA PHE A 82 11.41 -16.80 -1.31
C PHE A 82 12.33 -16.36 -2.42
N TYR A 83 13.63 -16.64 -2.28
CA TYR A 83 14.59 -16.26 -3.30
C TYR A 83 15.73 -17.25 -3.44
N ALA A 84 16.26 -17.30 -4.66
CA ALA A 84 17.47 -18.00 -4.99
C ALA A 84 18.37 -17.07 -5.82
N GLN A 85 19.64 -17.05 -5.51
CA GLN A 85 20.63 -16.25 -6.20
C GLN A 85 21.92 -17.05 -6.33
N ASP A 86 22.60 -16.90 -7.46
CA ASP A 86 23.97 -17.36 -7.63
C ASP A 86 24.88 -16.17 -7.95
N LYS A 87 26.02 -16.19 -7.32
CA LYS A 87 27.16 -15.34 -7.59
C LYS A 87 28.25 -16.21 -8.17
N TRP A 88 28.48 -16.04 -9.47
CA TRP A 88 29.45 -16.85 -10.24
C TRP A 88 30.70 -16.02 -10.56
N ASN A 89 31.80 -16.40 -9.99
CA ASN A 89 33.13 -15.87 -10.35
C ASN A 89 33.62 -16.60 -11.60
N ILE A 90 33.32 -16.04 -12.79
CA ILE A 90 33.71 -16.65 -14.09
C ILE A 90 35.22 -16.73 -14.20
N ASN A 91 35.89 -15.66 -13.77
CA ASN A 91 37.33 -15.59 -13.61
C ASN A 91 37.70 -14.53 -12.56
N THR A 92 39.02 -14.24 -12.40
CA THR A 92 39.48 -13.25 -11.41
C THR A 92 38.96 -11.84 -11.61
N ASN A 93 38.55 -11.51 -12.84
CA ASN A 93 38.14 -10.15 -13.22
C ASN A 93 36.66 -10.03 -13.48
N LEU A 94 35.92 -11.14 -13.67
CA LEU A 94 34.49 -11.10 -14.02
C LEU A 94 33.67 -11.94 -13.06
N GLU A 95 32.73 -11.25 -12.41
CA GLU A 95 31.69 -11.81 -11.55
C GLU A 95 30.31 -11.56 -12.18
N LEU A 96 29.50 -12.59 -12.25
CA LEU A 96 28.10 -12.52 -12.65
C LEU A 96 27.24 -12.87 -11.45
N THR A 97 26.22 -12.07 -11.20
CA THR A 97 25.19 -12.36 -10.18
C THR A 97 23.84 -12.46 -10.87
N TYR A 98 23.12 -13.55 -10.65
CA TYR A 98 21.76 -13.73 -11.16
C TYR A 98 20.91 -14.41 -10.12
N GLY A 99 19.60 -14.11 -10.16
CA GLY A 99 18.69 -14.67 -9.19
C GLY A 99 17.24 -14.34 -9.49
N ILE A 100 16.38 -14.98 -8.73
CA ILE A 100 14.95 -14.81 -8.81
C ILE A 100 14.38 -14.72 -7.39
N ARG A 101 13.39 -13.86 -7.22
CA ARG A 101 12.63 -13.73 -5.98
C ARG A 101 11.12 -13.84 -6.28
N PHE A 102 10.42 -14.51 -5.42
CA PHE A 102 8.97 -14.62 -5.41
C PHE A 102 8.45 -13.94 -4.15
N ASP A 103 7.56 -12.99 -4.30
CA ASP A 103 6.86 -12.33 -3.20
C ASP A 103 5.36 -12.59 -3.29
N ILE A 104 4.76 -12.98 -2.17
CA ILE A 104 3.36 -13.34 -2.06
C ILE A 104 2.73 -12.44 -0.98
N PRO A 105 2.19 -11.27 -1.34
CA PRO A 105 1.42 -10.45 -0.41
C PRO A 105 0.07 -11.11 -0.13
N LEU A 106 -0.33 -11.12 1.14
CA LEU A 106 -1.58 -11.68 1.63
C LEU A 106 -2.28 -10.70 2.55
N LEU A 107 -3.59 -10.65 2.44
CA LEU A 107 -4.48 -9.98 3.39
C LEU A 107 -5.27 -11.07 4.12
N PHE A 108 -5.31 -10.99 5.45
CA PHE A 108 -5.90 -12.05 6.30
C PHE A 108 -7.31 -11.70 6.78
N ASN A 109 -7.78 -10.50 6.50
CA ASN A 109 -9.14 -10.07 6.75
C ASN A 109 -9.56 -9.03 5.71
N ASP A 110 -10.83 -8.94 5.47
CA ASP A 110 -11.45 -7.95 4.59
C ASP A 110 -11.94 -6.73 5.39
N PRO A 111 -12.11 -5.56 4.73
CA PRO A 111 -12.83 -4.43 5.30
C PRO A 111 -14.34 -4.76 5.44
N THR A 112 -15.04 -3.94 6.18
CA THR A 112 -16.51 -4.07 6.30
C THR A 112 -17.17 -3.89 4.94
N THR A 113 -18.05 -4.81 4.57
CA THR A 113 -18.80 -4.75 3.32
C THR A 113 -19.84 -3.64 3.36
N ASN A 114 -19.95 -2.90 2.26
CA ASN A 114 -21.01 -1.93 2.06
C ASN A 114 -21.97 -2.43 0.97
N GLU A 115 -23.00 -3.16 1.39
CA GLU A 115 -23.97 -3.78 0.49
C GLU A 115 -24.73 -2.75 -0.36
N ALA A 116 -25.06 -1.60 0.22
CA ALA A 116 -25.76 -0.53 -0.51
C ALA A 116 -24.90 0.00 -1.67
N PHE A 117 -23.59 0.23 -1.42
CA PHE A 117 -22.68 0.63 -2.48
C PHE A 117 -22.50 -0.49 -3.50
N ASN A 118 -22.33 -1.73 -3.06
CA ASN A 118 -22.08 -2.87 -3.95
C ASN A 118 -23.27 -3.15 -4.89
N THR A 119 -24.50 -2.97 -4.39
CA THR A 119 -25.73 -3.05 -5.20
C THR A 119 -25.77 -1.91 -6.22
N PHE A 120 -25.57 -0.66 -5.77
CA PHE A 120 -25.48 0.49 -6.66
C PHE A 120 -24.40 0.31 -7.75
N ALA A 121 -23.25 -0.19 -7.37
CA ALA A 121 -22.13 -0.43 -8.30
C ALA A 121 -22.51 -1.50 -9.36
N ALA A 122 -23.22 -2.57 -8.95
CA ALA A 122 -23.70 -3.59 -9.87
C ALA A 122 -24.73 -3.02 -10.86
N ASP A 123 -25.67 -2.22 -10.38
CA ASP A 123 -26.73 -1.61 -11.19
C ASP A 123 -26.20 -0.57 -12.20
N ASN A 124 -24.97 -0.07 -12.00
CA ASN A 124 -24.34 0.95 -12.84
C ASN A 124 -23.07 0.45 -13.56
N ASP A 125 -22.88 -0.86 -13.69
CA ASP A 125 -21.72 -1.48 -14.35
C ASP A 125 -20.36 -1.07 -13.76
N ILE A 126 -20.31 -0.72 -12.48
CA ILE A 126 -19.08 -0.41 -11.75
C ILE A 126 -18.49 -1.70 -11.19
N THR A 127 -17.26 -2.01 -11.57
CA THR A 127 -16.58 -3.26 -11.16
C THR A 127 -16.02 -3.22 -9.74
N SER A 128 -15.87 -2.04 -9.14
CA SER A 128 -15.36 -1.88 -7.78
C SER A 128 -16.35 -2.39 -6.75
N ARG A 129 -15.82 -3.04 -5.71
CA ARG A 129 -16.59 -3.54 -4.56
C ARG A 129 -15.96 -3.05 -3.27
N VAL A 130 -16.78 -2.77 -2.26
CA VAL A 130 -16.37 -2.45 -0.90
C VAL A 130 -16.54 -3.67 -0.03
N GLY A 131 -15.52 -4.01 0.75
CA GLY A 131 -15.50 -5.21 1.58
C GLY A 131 -14.75 -6.38 0.94
N GLU A 132 -14.23 -6.22 -0.27
CA GLU A 132 -13.44 -7.26 -0.94
C GLU A 132 -12.00 -6.77 -1.15
N MET A 133 -11.05 -7.60 -0.79
CA MET A 133 -9.63 -7.32 -1.02
C MET A 133 -9.06 -8.26 -2.09
N PRO A 134 -8.02 -7.81 -2.81
CA PRO A 134 -7.39 -8.67 -3.82
C PRO A 134 -6.85 -9.97 -3.21
N GLY A 135 -7.11 -11.08 -3.87
CA GLY A 135 -6.54 -12.38 -3.52
C GLY A 135 -5.02 -12.41 -3.69
N ALA A 136 -4.40 -13.42 -3.10
CA ALA A 136 -2.96 -13.65 -3.20
C ALA A 136 -2.49 -13.71 -4.66
N LYS A 137 -1.38 -13.02 -4.95
CA LYS A 137 -0.69 -13.09 -6.24
C LYS A 137 0.79 -13.31 -6.01
N VAL A 138 1.38 -14.17 -6.82
CA VAL A 138 2.84 -14.36 -6.83
C VAL A 138 3.46 -13.29 -7.71
N LEU A 139 4.31 -12.47 -7.12
CA LEU A 139 5.07 -11.45 -7.82
C LEU A 139 6.48 -11.98 -8.06
N VAL A 140 6.92 -11.98 -9.31
CA VAL A 140 8.19 -12.59 -9.74
C VAL A 140 9.19 -11.49 -10.06
N SER A 141 10.36 -11.55 -9.42
CA SER A 141 11.42 -10.53 -9.48
C SER A 141 12.75 -11.16 -9.90
N PRO A 142 12.96 -11.41 -11.21
CA PRO A 142 14.24 -11.83 -11.73
C PRO A 142 15.22 -10.67 -11.76
N ARG A 143 16.52 -10.98 -11.54
CA ARG A 143 17.59 -10.00 -11.62
C ARG A 143 18.87 -10.62 -12.15
N VAL A 144 19.67 -9.83 -12.86
CA VAL A 144 21.00 -10.16 -13.30
C VAL A 144 21.90 -8.93 -13.16
N GLY A 145 23.13 -9.15 -12.75
CA GLY A 145 24.14 -8.11 -12.62
C GLY A 145 25.53 -8.66 -12.91
N PHE A 146 26.43 -7.78 -13.26
CA PHE A 146 27.83 -8.12 -13.47
C PHE A 146 28.77 -7.11 -12.83
N ARG A 147 29.96 -7.57 -12.54
CA ARG A 147 31.09 -6.79 -12.05
C ARG A 147 32.32 -7.22 -12.80
N TRP A 148 32.95 -6.31 -13.53
CA TRP A 148 34.08 -6.59 -14.40
C TRP A 148 35.23 -5.62 -14.17
N TYR A 149 36.38 -6.14 -13.82
CA TYR A 149 37.63 -5.42 -13.83
C TYR A 149 38.25 -5.53 -15.22
N THR A 150 38.58 -4.40 -15.85
CA THR A 150 39.09 -4.37 -17.22
C THR A 150 40.57 -4.79 -17.30
N ASP A 151 41.25 -4.85 -16.17
CA ASP A 151 42.66 -5.18 -16.06
C ASP A 151 42.95 -5.97 -14.78
N ASP A 152 44.02 -6.73 -14.79
CA ASP A 152 44.45 -7.57 -13.67
C ASP A 152 44.94 -6.75 -12.46
N SER A 153 45.21 -5.48 -12.63
CA SER A 153 45.56 -4.59 -11.52
C SER A 153 44.33 -4.06 -10.76
N HIS A 154 43.11 -4.41 -11.22
CA HIS A 154 41.82 -4.05 -10.63
C HIS A 154 41.60 -2.53 -10.46
N LYS A 155 42.23 -1.72 -11.32
CA LYS A 155 42.15 -0.25 -11.25
C LYS A 155 40.81 0.29 -11.80
N THR A 156 40.27 -0.37 -12.83
CA THR A 156 39.04 0.06 -13.50
C THR A 156 37.99 -1.01 -13.33
N LEU A 157 36.84 -0.62 -12.71
CA LEU A 157 35.72 -1.48 -12.49
C LEU A 157 34.52 -0.98 -13.29
N ILE A 158 33.97 -1.84 -14.14
CA ILE A 158 32.67 -1.65 -14.80
C ILE A 158 31.65 -2.58 -14.14
N ARG A 159 30.51 -2.05 -13.77
CA ARG A 159 29.42 -2.83 -13.18
C ARG A 159 28.08 -2.37 -13.73
N GLY A 160 27.16 -3.30 -13.85
CA GLY A 160 25.80 -3.02 -14.31
C GLY A 160 24.85 -4.16 -13.97
N GLY A 161 23.58 -3.93 -14.18
CA GLY A 161 22.57 -4.95 -13.96
C GLY A 161 21.19 -4.47 -14.36
N VAL A 162 20.30 -5.43 -14.48
CA VAL A 162 18.89 -5.21 -14.77
C VAL A 162 18.05 -6.21 -13.98
N GLY A 163 16.83 -5.82 -13.62
CA GLY A 163 15.91 -6.71 -12.91
C GLY A 163 14.53 -6.11 -12.77
N ILE A 164 13.61 -6.95 -12.37
CA ILE A 164 12.29 -6.56 -11.90
C ILE A 164 12.33 -6.57 -10.38
N PHE A 165 11.85 -5.50 -9.78
CA PHE A 165 11.87 -5.34 -8.33
C PHE A 165 10.45 -5.08 -7.84
N THR A 166 10.02 -5.86 -6.86
CA THR A 166 8.74 -5.69 -6.20
C THR A 166 8.95 -4.92 -4.90
N GLY A 167 8.25 -3.79 -4.78
CA GLY A 167 8.20 -3.02 -3.54
C GLY A 167 7.01 -3.40 -2.68
N ARG A 168 7.06 -3.05 -1.40
CA ARG A 168 5.92 -3.16 -0.50
C ARG A 168 4.89 -2.06 -0.84
N VAL A 169 3.62 -2.42 -0.85
CA VAL A 169 2.53 -1.43 -0.94
C VAL A 169 2.52 -0.60 0.34
N PRO A 170 2.46 0.74 0.24
CA PRO A 170 2.34 1.59 1.42
C PRO A 170 1.11 1.22 2.23
N PHE A 171 1.30 0.92 3.52
CA PHE A 171 0.21 0.47 4.39
C PHE A 171 -0.91 1.49 4.56
N VAL A 172 -0.60 2.78 4.41
CA VAL A 172 -1.62 3.84 4.46
C VAL A 172 -2.64 3.70 3.33
N TRP A 173 -2.24 3.22 2.14
CA TRP A 173 -3.17 2.99 1.04
C TRP A 173 -4.10 1.81 1.31
N LEU A 174 -3.55 0.74 1.86
CA LEU A 174 -4.34 -0.42 2.27
C LEU A 174 -5.29 -0.06 3.43
N SER A 175 -4.80 0.64 4.45
CA SER A 175 -5.63 1.03 5.59
C SER A 175 -6.77 1.98 5.21
N ASN A 176 -6.61 2.77 4.14
CA ASN A 176 -7.70 3.60 3.62
C ASN A 176 -8.87 2.76 3.11
N ALA A 177 -8.64 1.58 2.57
CA ALA A 177 -9.71 0.67 2.17
C ALA A 177 -10.53 0.20 3.37
N TYR A 178 -9.91 0.04 4.55
CA TYR A 178 -10.57 -0.33 5.79
C TYR A 178 -11.26 0.87 6.48
N ASN A 179 -10.74 2.08 6.31
CA ASN A 179 -11.30 3.29 6.94
C ASN A 179 -12.45 3.92 6.13
N ASN A 180 -12.47 3.71 4.82
CA ASN A 180 -13.38 4.42 3.91
C ASN A 180 -14.45 3.51 3.31
N THR A 181 -14.92 2.52 4.04
CA THR A 181 -16.00 1.62 3.62
C THR A 181 -17.35 2.34 3.51
N GLY A 182 -17.49 3.49 4.18
CA GLY A 182 -18.76 4.20 4.35
C GLY A 182 -19.68 3.59 5.42
N MET A 183 -19.17 2.64 6.20
CA MET A 183 -19.93 1.92 7.23
C MET A 183 -19.56 2.39 8.65
N GLU A 184 -18.28 2.34 9.02
CA GLU A 184 -17.80 2.67 10.37
C GLU A 184 -17.73 4.18 10.62
N SER A 185 -17.60 4.98 9.56
CA SER A 185 -17.58 6.44 9.64
C SER A 185 -18.85 7.03 9.05
N MET A 186 -19.50 7.87 9.82
CA MET A 186 -20.60 8.73 9.39
C MET A 186 -20.10 10.16 9.25
N GLY A 187 -20.79 10.98 8.47
CA GLY A 187 -20.40 12.37 8.34
C GLY A 187 -21.44 13.22 7.69
N THR A 188 -21.30 14.52 7.88
CA THR A 188 -22.12 15.53 7.21
C THR A 188 -21.23 16.60 6.61
N THR A 189 -21.66 17.12 5.47
CA THR A 189 -21.09 18.30 4.85
C THR A 189 -22.21 19.28 4.61
N ILE A 190 -22.08 20.48 5.16
CA ILE A 190 -23.01 21.57 4.97
C ILE A 190 -22.34 22.56 4.04
N GLU A 191 -22.91 22.73 2.85
CA GLU A 191 -22.52 23.72 1.86
C GLU A 191 -23.77 24.51 1.44
N PRO A 192 -23.65 25.80 1.12
CA PRO A 192 -24.74 26.51 0.45
C PRO A 192 -25.07 25.75 -0.83
N LYS A 193 -26.35 25.43 -1.05
CA LYS A 193 -26.79 24.91 -2.35
C LYS A 193 -26.34 25.90 -3.40
N GLN A 194 -25.53 25.49 -4.34
CA GLN A 194 -25.17 26.29 -5.50
C GLN A 194 -26.50 26.57 -6.20
N GLY A 195 -27.02 27.78 -6.05
CA GLY A 195 -28.23 28.21 -6.72
C GLY A 195 -27.99 28.08 -8.22
N ASN A 196 -28.86 27.36 -8.92
CA ASN A 196 -28.98 27.43 -10.36
C ASN A 196 -29.33 28.84 -10.72
N ASN A 197 -28.36 29.75 -10.78
CA ASN A 197 -28.52 31.04 -11.45
C ASN A 197 -28.48 30.79 -12.95
N HIS A 198 -29.49 30.12 -13.48
CA HIS A 198 -29.92 30.33 -14.84
C HIS A 198 -30.76 31.61 -14.83
N THR A 199 -30.08 32.75 -14.79
CA THR A 199 -30.69 33.98 -15.30
C THR A 199 -30.70 33.86 -16.82
N ASN A 200 -31.82 33.34 -17.33
CA ASN A 200 -32.16 33.58 -18.72
C ASN A 200 -32.44 35.09 -18.83
N THR A 201 -31.56 35.80 -19.49
CA THR A 201 -31.85 37.06 -20.18
C THR A 201 -31.53 36.88 -21.65
#